data_5495a49c8a24a784ed4011bd1fea9d21
#
_entry.id   5495a49c8a24a784ed4011bd1fea9d21
#
_cell.length_a   1.000
_cell.length_b   1.000
_cell.length_c   1.000
_cell.angle_alpha   90.00
_cell.angle_beta   90.00
_cell.angle_gamma   90.00
#
_symmetry.space_group_name_H-M   'P 1'
#
loop_
_entity.id
_entity.type
_entity.pdbx_description
1 polymer ?
#
loop_
_entity_poly.entity_id
_entity_poly.type
_entity_poly.pdbx_seq_one_letter_code
_entity_poly.pdbx_strand_id
1 'polypeptide(L)'
;MIASKRIVKARAQLVLREPFFGRLVLRLDMVEDPKAPTAWTDGRRIGYNPAFIDGLKDEELQGLLAHEVMHCANLHPYRREARGPAKWNMAADFAINGILLNSGFKLPKGVLYDSAWDGDAAERIYNALPDPPPGSNGGALDEVRDGQGEDGKAQGAGGAQQAAEEWREAVVQAATAAKQAGKLPAGMERLVRRVSMGRVDWRSLLRQFLNQVRASDYSWSRPSRRHISSGLILPSMRSIEAGLIVFAFDTSGSMNEPILKASWAECVSALEDIRPEAELIMCDAKVQRVDHVEPGDPLPDELNMPGGGGTDFRPIFERIESEGWSPALLRLCPEARLRRGPGPCG
;
A
#
# COMPACT_ATOMS: atom_id res chain seq x y z
N MET A 1 14.77 -26.71 27.95
CA MET A 1 15.38 -26.58 26.60
C MET A 1 15.63 -25.10 26.42
N ILE A 2 16.77 -24.68 25.87
CA ILE A 2 17.06 -23.25 25.69
C ILE A 2 16.05 -22.65 24.71
N ALA A 3 15.45 -21.50 25.03
CA ALA A 3 14.40 -20.83 24.23
C ALA A 3 14.78 -20.71 22.73
N SER A 4 16.04 -20.37 22.43
CA SER A 4 16.54 -20.28 21.05
C SER A 4 16.42 -21.60 20.27
N LYS A 5 16.68 -22.76 20.92
CA LYS A 5 16.48 -24.08 20.26
C LYS A 5 15.02 -24.37 19.98
N ARG A 6 14.12 -23.95 20.87
CA ARG A 6 12.67 -24.10 20.67
C ARG A 6 12.18 -23.27 19.50
N ILE A 7 12.67 -22.03 19.36
CA ILE A 7 12.35 -21.15 18.21
C ILE A 7 12.84 -21.76 16.90
N VAL A 8 14.09 -22.26 16.85
CA VAL A 8 14.60 -22.93 15.65
C VAL A 8 13.74 -24.12 15.25
N LYS A 9 13.32 -24.95 16.24
CA LYS A 9 12.40 -26.08 16.02
C LYS A 9 11.04 -25.58 15.49
N ALA A 10 10.46 -24.56 16.08
CA ALA A 10 9.16 -24.02 15.67
C ALA A 10 9.22 -23.43 14.25
N ARG A 11 10.28 -22.67 13.90
CA ARG A 11 10.53 -22.19 12.53
C ARG A 11 10.62 -23.34 11.53
N ALA A 12 11.40 -24.38 11.83
CA ALA A 12 11.52 -25.56 10.96
C ALA A 12 10.16 -26.24 10.75
N GLN A 13 9.33 -26.34 11.80
CA GLN A 13 8.00 -26.91 11.69
C GLN A 13 7.06 -26.06 10.82
N LEU A 14 7.12 -24.73 10.92
CA LEU A 14 6.38 -23.83 10.02
C LEU A 14 6.80 -24.01 8.57
N VAL A 15 8.11 -24.10 8.30
CA VAL A 15 8.63 -24.33 6.94
C VAL A 15 8.10 -25.64 6.33
N LEU A 16 8.04 -26.69 7.13
CA LEU A 16 7.64 -28.02 6.65
C LEU A 16 6.11 -28.16 6.49
N ARG A 17 5.33 -27.54 7.36
CA ARG A 17 3.87 -27.75 7.44
C ARG A 17 3.07 -26.64 6.81
N GLU A 18 3.52 -25.39 6.92
CA GLU A 18 2.81 -24.17 6.58
C GLU A 18 3.61 -23.33 5.57
N PRO A 19 3.59 -23.67 4.27
CA PRO A 19 4.49 -23.09 3.26
C PRO A 19 4.41 -21.56 3.18
N PHE A 20 3.21 -20.97 3.41
CA PHE A 20 3.04 -19.52 3.45
C PHE A 20 3.85 -18.89 4.59
N PHE A 21 3.59 -19.32 5.83
CA PHE A 21 4.27 -18.79 7.01
C PHE A 21 5.74 -19.16 7.05
N GLY A 22 6.08 -20.38 6.62
CA GLY A 22 7.44 -20.88 6.59
C GLY A 22 8.37 -20.04 5.72
N ARG A 23 7.92 -19.61 4.55
CA ARG A 23 8.70 -18.72 3.69
C ARG A 23 8.90 -17.34 4.31
N LEU A 24 7.86 -16.79 4.91
CA LEU A 24 7.90 -15.45 5.48
C LEU A 24 8.70 -15.38 6.78
N VAL A 25 8.60 -16.40 7.66
CA VAL A 25 9.34 -16.42 8.93
C VAL A 25 10.85 -16.50 8.72
N LEU A 26 11.32 -17.05 7.59
CA LEU A 26 12.75 -17.12 7.27
C LEU A 26 13.36 -15.76 6.91
N ARG A 27 12.54 -14.76 6.61
CA ARG A 27 12.98 -13.37 6.34
C ARG A 27 13.26 -12.58 7.63
N LEU A 28 12.86 -13.13 8.77
CA LEU A 28 12.92 -12.43 10.06
C LEU A 28 14.07 -12.98 10.89
N ASP A 29 14.90 -12.08 11.41
CA ASP A 29 15.95 -12.41 12.36
C ASP A 29 15.36 -12.58 13.78
N MET A 30 15.84 -13.57 14.52
CA MET A 30 15.41 -13.86 15.87
C MET A 30 16.36 -13.21 16.87
N VAL A 31 15.85 -12.34 17.75
CA VAL A 31 16.63 -11.59 18.72
C VAL A 31 16.09 -11.85 20.14
N GLU A 32 16.98 -12.28 21.04
CA GLU A 32 16.62 -12.38 22.46
C GLU A 32 16.49 -10.98 23.07
N ASP A 33 15.33 -10.69 23.68
CA ASP A 33 15.06 -9.45 24.38
C ASP A 33 14.43 -9.77 25.76
N PRO A 34 15.24 -10.01 26.78
CA PRO A 34 14.72 -10.33 28.12
C PRO A 34 13.91 -9.18 28.78
N LYS A 35 14.00 -7.97 28.19
CA LYS A 35 13.24 -6.80 28.69
C LYS A 35 11.84 -6.71 28.08
N ALA A 36 11.62 -7.36 26.95
CA ALA A 36 10.28 -7.43 26.37
C ALA A 36 9.36 -8.26 27.30
N PRO A 37 8.08 -7.90 27.45
CA PRO A 37 7.14 -8.72 28.22
C PRO A 37 6.88 -10.08 27.56
N THR A 38 6.81 -10.13 26.24
CA THR A 38 6.45 -11.31 25.42
C THR A 38 7.32 -11.39 24.17
N ALA A 39 6.80 -10.95 23.02
CA ALA A 39 7.49 -10.82 21.75
C ALA A 39 7.21 -9.46 21.13
N TRP A 40 7.91 -9.13 20.04
CA TRP A 40 7.67 -7.94 19.21
C TRP A 40 8.24 -8.15 17.82
N THR A 41 7.72 -7.40 16.85
CA THR A 41 8.29 -7.32 15.51
C THR A 41 8.41 -5.88 15.02
N ASP A 42 9.45 -5.62 14.22
CA ASP A 42 9.72 -4.35 13.53
C ASP A 42 9.71 -4.49 11.99
N GLY A 43 9.27 -5.66 11.50
CA GLY A 43 9.28 -5.97 10.07
C GLY A 43 10.59 -6.56 9.54
N ARG A 44 11.65 -6.60 10.33
CA ARG A 44 12.93 -7.27 10.01
C ARG A 44 13.31 -8.33 11.04
N ARG A 45 12.93 -8.11 12.29
CA ARG A 45 13.29 -8.93 13.43
C ARG A 45 12.04 -9.34 14.20
N ILE A 46 12.13 -10.50 14.83
CA ILE A 46 11.25 -10.90 15.91
C ILE A 46 12.09 -10.93 17.20
N GLY A 47 11.81 -9.98 18.09
CA GLY A 47 12.37 -10.00 19.43
C GLY A 47 11.49 -10.81 20.36
N TYR A 48 12.10 -11.54 21.28
CA TYR A 48 11.35 -12.39 22.20
C TYR A 48 11.96 -12.46 23.59
N ASN A 49 11.11 -12.58 24.60
CA ASN A 49 11.53 -12.85 25.96
C ASN A 49 11.75 -14.37 26.15
N PRO A 50 12.97 -14.84 26.47
CA PRO A 50 13.24 -16.26 26.68
C PRO A 50 12.35 -16.92 27.73
N ALA A 51 12.05 -16.24 28.82
CA ALA A 51 11.21 -16.77 29.88
C ALA A 51 9.76 -16.96 29.43
N PHE A 52 9.24 -16.06 28.63
CA PHE A 52 7.93 -16.20 28.02
C PHE A 52 7.87 -17.39 27.04
N ILE A 53 8.88 -17.52 26.17
CA ILE A 53 8.97 -18.64 25.21
C ILE A 53 9.05 -19.99 25.93
N ASP A 54 9.79 -20.08 27.04
CA ASP A 54 9.90 -21.33 27.79
C ASP A 54 8.58 -21.75 28.48
N GLY A 55 7.69 -20.82 28.73
CA GLY A 55 6.34 -21.06 29.29
C GLY A 55 5.31 -21.54 28.24
N LEU A 56 5.56 -21.38 26.95
CA LEU A 56 4.64 -21.75 25.87
C LEU A 56 4.71 -23.24 25.53
N LYS A 57 3.58 -23.82 25.08
CA LYS A 57 3.59 -25.11 24.38
C LYS A 57 4.17 -24.95 22.97
N ASP A 58 4.66 -26.04 22.37
CA ASP A 58 5.26 -26.00 21.04
C ASP A 58 4.28 -25.50 19.96
N GLU A 59 2.99 -25.84 20.07
CA GLU A 59 1.95 -25.37 19.16
C GLU A 59 1.63 -23.87 19.35
N GLU A 60 1.62 -23.39 20.60
CA GLU A 60 1.45 -21.99 20.93
C GLU A 60 2.63 -21.14 20.44
N LEU A 61 3.85 -21.69 20.51
CA LEU A 61 5.05 -21.05 19.98
C LEU A 61 5.00 -20.92 18.45
N GLN A 62 4.50 -21.94 17.75
CA GLN A 62 4.27 -21.84 16.29
C GLN A 62 3.22 -20.78 15.97
N GLY A 63 2.13 -20.73 16.76
CA GLY A 63 1.10 -19.70 16.64
C GLY A 63 1.64 -18.30 16.87
N LEU A 64 2.50 -18.11 17.88
CA LEU A 64 3.18 -16.83 18.14
C LEU A 64 4.04 -16.40 16.95
N LEU A 65 4.89 -17.29 16.42
CA LEU A 65 5.71 -16.95 15.26
C LEU A 65 4.86 -16.64 14.01
N ALA A 66 3.75 -17.35 13.81
CA ALA A 66 2.81 -17.05 12.74
C ALA A 66 2.13 -15.68 12.94
N HIS A 67 1.85 -15.30 14.18
CA HIS A 67 1.29 -13.99 14.54
C HIS A 67 2.25 -12.86 14.19
N GLU A 68 3.52 -12.94 14.60
CA GLU A 68 4.54 -11.93 14.24
C GLU A 68 4.72 -11.81 12.72
N VAL A 69 4.70 -12.95 12.01
CA VAL A 69 4.73 -12.97 10.54
C VAL A 69 3.51 -12.27 9.94
N MET A 70 2.33 -12.44 10.55
CA MET A 70 1.12 -11.77 10.07
C MET A 70 1.15 -10.27 10.24
N HIS A 71 1.78 -9.74 11.30
CA HIS A 71 2.02 -8.30 11.42
C HIS A 71 2.85 -7.79 10.25
N CYS A 72 3.94 -8.47 9.90
CA CYS A 72 4.78 -8.10 8.77
C CYS A 72 4.05 -8.24 7.43
N ALA A 73 3.31 -9.35 7.24
CA ALA A 73 2.55 -9.61 6.01
C ALA A 73 1.42 -8.59 5.78
N ASN A 74 0.82 -8.07 6.86
CA ASN A 74 -0.16 -6.98 6.80
C ASN A 74 0.51 -5.59 6.79
N LEU A 75 1.84 -5.51 6.81
CA LEU A 75 2.61 -4.25 6.81
C LEU A 75 2.32 -3.36 8.04
N HIS A 76 1.92 -3.93 9.17
CA HIS A 76 1.58 -3.16 10.38
C HIS A 76 2.73 -2.28 10.88
N PRO A 77 4.03 -2.72 10.84
CA PRO A 77 5.17 -1.87 11.21
C PRO A 77 5.34 -0.62 10.35
N TYR A 78 4.76 -0.60 9.14
CA TYR A 78 4.91 0.48 8.17
C TYR A 78 3.64 1.31 7.97
N ARG A 79 2.51 0.90 8.59
CA ARG A 79 1.19 1.50 8.37
C ARG A 79 0.65 2.24 9.57
N ARG A 80 1.38 2.29 10.69
CA ARG A 80 0.93 2.96 11.90
C ARG A 80 0.74 4.47 11.69
N GLU A 81 1.66 5.12 10.99
CA GLU A 81 1.65 6.57 10.76
C GLU A 81 1.58 7.35 12.09
N ALA A 82 0.69 8.34 12.19
CA ALA A 82 0.51 9.16 13.39
C ALA A 82 -0.42 8.52 14.45
N ARG A 83 -0.82 7.25 14.31
CA ARG A 83 -1.72 6.56 15.26
C ARG A 83 -1.00 6.23 16.56
N GLY A 84 -1.74 6.28 17.66
CA GLY A 84 -1.25 5.89 18.99
C GLY A 84 -0.79 4.41 18.99
N PRO A 85 0.44 4.10 19.47
CA PRO A 85 1.02 2.78 19.33
C PRO A 85 0.21 1.69 20.03
N ALA A 86 -0.23 1.89 21.26
CA ALA A 86 -0.98 0.88 22.02
C ALA A 86 -2.31 0.52 21.34
N LYS A 87 -3.09 1.52 20.93
CA LYS A 87 -4.36 1.30 20.22
C LYS A 87 -4.15 0.69 18.83
N TRP A 88 -3.06 1.07 18.15
CA TRP A 88 -2.71 0.46 16.87
C TRP A 88 -2.37 -1.01 17.01
N ASN A 89 -1.62 -1.38 18.05
CA ASN A 89 -1.27 -2.76 18.33
C ASN A 89 -2.52 -3.61 18.59
N MET A 90 -3.43 -3.14 19.45
CA MET A 90 -4.72 -3.80 19.67
C MET A 90 -5.48 -4.02 18.36
N ALA A 91 -5.60 -2.98 17.53
CA ALA A 91 -6.33 -3.05 16.28
C ALA A 91 -5.67 -4.02 15.28
N ALA A 92 -4.35 -4.06 15.27
CA ALA A 92 -3.57 -4.97 14.44
C ALA A 92 -3.77 -6.43 14.88
N ASP A 93 -3.79 -6.69 16.19
CA ASP A 93 -4.06 -8.01 16.77
C ASP A 93 -5.45 -8.51 16.40
N PHE A 94 -6.49 -7.71 16.62
CA PHE A 94 -7.85 -8.07 16.21
C PHE A 94 -7.95 -8.40 14.72
N ALA A 95 -7.20 -7.69 13.87
CA ALA A 95 -7.23 -7.89 12.43
C ALA A 95 -6.62 -9.22 11.97
N ILE A 96 -5.70 -9.81 12.75
CA ILE A 96 -4.95 -11.01 12.34
C ILE A 96 -5.29 -12.26 13.15
N ASN A 97 -5.67 -12.13 14.43
CA ASN A 97 -5.90 -13.29 15.29
C ASN A 97 -7.04 -14.18 14.79
N GLY A 98 -8.12 -13.59 14.28
CA GLY A 98 -9.21 -14.34 13.65
C GLY A 98 -8.76 -15.17 12.46
N ILE A 99 -7.87 -14.63 11.62
CA ILE A 99 -7.32 -15.35 10.47
C ILE A 99 -6.49 -16.56 10.93
N LEU A 100 -5.67 -16.38 11.95
CA LEU A 100 -4.81 -17.45 12.48
C LEU A 100 -5.63 -18.56 13.16
N LEU A 101 -6.60 -18.21 13.99
CA LEU A 101 -7.49 -19.15 14.66
C LEU A 101 -8.31 -19.95 13.62
N ASN A 102 -8.87 -19.29 12.63
CA ASN A 102 -9.62 -19.94 11.54
C ASN A 102 -8.72 -20.79 10.63
N SER A 103 -7.40 -20.54 10.62
CA SER A 103 -6.40 -21.36 9.93
C SER A 103 -5.89 -22.53 10.79
N GLY A 104 -6.41 -22.72 12.01
CA GLY A 104 -6.08 -23.83 12.90
C GLY A 104 -4.85 -23.63 13.78
N PHE A 105 -4.27 -22.40 13.84
CA PHE A 105 -3.20 -22.10 14.77
C PHE A 105 -3.70 -22.01 16.20
N LYS A 106 -2.90 -22.49 17.13
CA LYS A 106 -3.12 -22.30 18.57
C LYS A 106 -2.31 -21.10 19.02
N LEU A 107 -3.00 -20.06 19.44
CA LEU A 107 -2.39 -18.86 19.96
C LEU A 107 -2.20 -18.97 21.50
N PRO A 108 -1.22 -18.23 22.07
CA PRO A 108 -1.07 -18.14 23.52
C PRO A 108 -2.35 -17.62 24.18
N LYS A 109 -2.50 -17.89 25.48
CA LYS A 109 -3.67 -17.41 26.24
C LYS A 109 -3.67 -15.88 26.36
N GLY A 110 -4.86 -15.28 26.27
CA GLY A 110 -5.04 -13.84 26.45
C GLY A 110 -4.92 -13.02 25.18
N VAL A 111 -4.88 -13.66 23.97
CA VAL A 111 -4.91 -12.94 22.69
C VAL A 111 -6.21 -12.17 22.51
N LEU A 112 -6.12 -11.00 21.90
CA LEU A 112 -7.28 -10.19 21.54
C LEU A 112 -7.98 -10.82 20.34
N TYR A 113 -9.22 -11.25 20.54
CA TYR A 113 -10.04 -11.79 19.45
C TYR A 113 -11.52 -11.46 19.67
N ASP A 114 -12.15 -11.01 18.62
CA ASP A 114 -13.60 -10.83 18.53
C ASP A 114 -14.00 -11.10 17.07
N SER A 115 -14.92 -12.04 16.87
CA SER A 115 -15.42 -12.43 15.55
C SER A 115 -16.11 -11.28 14.79
N ALA A 116 -16.55 -10.24 15.48
CA ALA A 116 -17.11 -9.04 14.87
C ALA A 116 -16.10 -8.30 13.99
N TRP A 117 -14.81 -8.50 14.21
CA TRP A 117 -13.72 -7.88 13.46
C TRP A 117 -13.12 -8.79 12.36
N ASP A 118 -13.66 -9.98 12.18
CA ASP A 118 -13.11 -10.93 11.20
C ASP A 118 -13.11 -10.35 9.78
N GLY A 119 -11.91 -10.23 9.20
CA GLY A 119 -11.69 -9.71 7.85
C GLY A 119 -11.61 -8.18 7.74
N ASP A 120 -11.77 -7.45 8.84
CA ASP A 120 -11.59 -6.01 8.85
C ASP A 120 -10.10 -5.60 8.79
N ALA A 121 -9.85 -4.40 8.31
CA ALA A 121 -8.51 -3.82 8.30
C ALA A 121 -8.21 -3.17 9.66
N ALA A 122 -6.94 -3.21 10.08
CA ALA A 122 -6.51 -2.61 11.36
C ALA A 122 -6.92 -1.13 11.50
N GLU A 123 -6.96 -0.37 10.40
CA GLU A 123 -7.41 1.04 10.43
C GLU A 123 -8.88 1.19 10.79
N ARG A 124 -9.75 0.29 10.27
CA ARG A 124 -11.17 0.32 10.60
C ARG A 124 -11.39 -0.01 12.06
N ILE A 125 -10.72 -1.05 12.54
CA ILE A 125 -10.78 -1.49 13.93
C ILE A 125 -10.24 -0.38 14.83
N TYR A 126 -9.11 0.23 14.49
CA TYR A 126 -8.53 1.36 15.25
C TYR A 126 -9.52 2.50 15.45
N ASN A 127 -10.27 2.85 14.39
CA ASN A 127 -11.24 3.96 14.45
C ASN A 127 -12.47 3.62 15.32
N ALA A 128 -12.78 2.35 15.49
CA ALA A 128 -13.94 1.87 16.25
C ALA A 128 -13.59 1.53 17.70
N LEU A 129 -12.35 1.17 18.01
CA LEU A 129 -11.93 0.86 19.37
C LEU A 129 -11.90 2.11 20.26
N PRO A 130 -12.21 1.98 21.54
CA PRO A 130 -11.95 3.02 22.54
C PRO A 130 -10.43 3.20 22.75
N ASP A 131 -10.05 4.37 23.26
CA ASP A 131 -8.65 4.59 23.64
C ASP A 131 -8.28 3.76 24.85
N PRO A 132 -7.13 3.05 24.83
CA PRO A 132 -6.67 2.29 25.98
C PRO A 132 -6.30 3.24 27.14
N PRO A 133 -6.39 2.76 28.40
CA PRO A 133 -5.95 3.55 29.54
C PRO A 133 -4.49 4.02 29.39
N PRO A 134 -4.14 5.22 29.89
CA PRO A 134 -2.78 5.71 29.84
C PRO A 134 -1.78 4.73 30.46
N GLY A 135 -0.68 4.44 29.76
CA GLY A 135 0.36 3.51 30.21
C GLY A 135 0.04 2.02 30.03
N SER A 136 -1.12 1.68 29.46
CA SER A 136 -1.50 0.32 29.10
C SER A 136 -1.07 0.00 27.65
N ASN A 137 -0.65 -1.26 27.40
CA ASN A 137 -0.50 -1.78 26.04
C ASN A 137 -1.84 -2.27 25.44
N GLY A 138 -2.96 -2.00 26.10
CA GLY A 138 -4.30 -2.39 25.66
C GLY A 138 -4.60 -3.88 25.73
N GLY A 139 -3.74 -4.68 26.39
CA GLY A 139 -3.91 -6.14 26.49
C GLY A 139 -3.44 -6.91 25.24
N ALA A 140 -2.75 -6.24 24.31
CA ALA A 140 -2.10 -6.92 23.20
C ALA A 140 -1.05 -7.93 23.67
N LEU A 141 -0.92 -9.04 22.93
CA LEU A 141 0.01 -10.11 23.30
C LEU A 141 1.46 -9.72 23.07
N ASP A 142 1.70 -8.89 22.07
CA ASP A 142 3.01 -8.49 21.56
C ASP A 142 3.11 -6.97 21.37
N GLU A 143 4.20 -6.53 20.75
CA GLU A 143 4.40 -5.13 20.38
C GLU A 143 4.81 -5.03 18.92
N VAL A 144 4.03 -4.31 18.11
CA VAL A 144 4.43 -3.92 16.76
C VAL A 144 5.22 -2.62 16.84
N ARG A 145 6.51 -2.70 16.60
CA ARG A 145 7.40 -1.54 16.54
C ARG A 145 7.45 -0.98 15.13
N ASP A 146 7.70 0.31 15.04
CA ASP A 146 7.92 0.94 13.72
C ASP A 146 9.14 0.32 13.05
N GLY A 147 9.06 0.16 11.72
CA GLY A 147 10.13 -0.44 10.93
C GLY A 147 11.47 0.25 11.17
N GLN A 148 12.47 -0.51 11.59
CA GLN A 148 13.84 -0.02 11.81
C GLN A 148 14.75 -0.42 10.65
N GLY A 149 15.75 0.44 10.35
CA GLY A 149 16.82 0.15 9.41
C GLY A 149 17.82 -0.88 9.97
N GLU A 150 18.80 -1.26 9.14
CA GLU A 150 19.87 -2.18 9.53
C GLU A 150 20.63 -1.71 10.79
N ASP A 151 20.72 -0.40 10.97
CA ASP A 151 21.41 0.24 12.10
C ASP A 151 20.56 0.30 13.39
N GLY A 152 19.35 -0.28 13.41
CA GLY A 152 18.42 -0.17 14.55
C GLY A 152 17.83 1.22 14.75
N LYS A 153 18.03 2.14 13.81
CA LYS A 153 17.42 3.47 13.82
C LYS A 153 16.13 3.46 13.01
N ALA A 154 15.21 4.36 13.34
CA ALA A 154 13.99 4.53 12.57
C ALA A 154 14.33 4.77 11.09
N GLN A 155 13.75 3.97 10.20
CA GLN A 155 13.92 4.17 8.76
C GLN A 155 13.33 5.52 8.36
N GLY A 156 14.08 6.31 7.59
CA GLY A 156 13.49 7.45 6.90
C GLY A 156 12.35 7.00 5.96
N ALA A 157 11.47 7.91 5.59
CA ALA A 157 10.26 7.60 4.79
C ALA A 157 10.54 6.72 3.55
N GLY A 158 11.66 6.91 2.87
CA GLY A 158 12.06 6.10 1.71
C GLY A 158 12.41 4.65 2.06
N GLY A 159 13.10 4.42 3.18
CA GLY A 159 13.48 3.08 3.61
C GLY A 159 12.27 2.25 4.07
N ALA A 160 11.33 2.87 4.78
CA ALA A 160 10.10 2.22 5.20
C ALA A 160 9.23 1.81 4.00
N GLN A 161 9.19 2.64 2.96
CA GLN A 161 8.44 2.34 1.75
C GLN A 161 9.06 1.18 0.96
N GLN A 162 10.39 1.18 0.83
CA GLN A 162 11.11 0.06 0.19
C GLN A 162 10.89 -1.26 0.95
N ALA A 163 11.03 -1.26 2.27
CA ALA A 163 10.79 -2.45 3.09
C ALA A 163 9.35 -2.96 2.99
N ALA A 164 8.38 -2.05 2.93
CA ALA A 164 6.98 -2.42 2.71
C ALA A 164 6.77 -3.07 1.33
N GLU A 165 7.46 -2.61 0.27
CA GLU A 165 7.40 -3.21 -1.06
C GLU A 165 8.02 -4.61 -1.07
N GLU A 166 9.19 -4.78 -0.47
CA GLU A 166 9.84 -6.09 -0.31
C GLU A 166 8.94 -7.10 0.41
N TRP A 167 8.16 -6.65 1.41
CA TRP A 167 7.18 -7.49 2.08
C TRP A 167 5.98 -7.83 1.18
N ARG A 168 5.49 -6.89 0.36
CA ARG A 168 4.41 -7.17 -0.61
C ARG A 168 4.81 -8.26 -1.58
N GLU A 169 5.99 -8.14 -2.17
CA GLU A 169 6.53 -9.16 -3.08
C GLU A 169 6.68 -10.51 -2.39
N ALA A 170 7.24 -10.54 -1.17
CA ALA A 170 7.41 -11.75 -0.40
C ALA A 170 6.08 -12.46 -0.10
N VAL A 171 5.05 -11.70 0.27
CA VAL A 171 3.70 -12.23 0.54
C VAL A 171 3.09 -12.84 -0.72
N VAL A 172 3.22 -12.19 -1.87
CA VAL A 172 2.72 -12.72 -3.15
C VAL A 172 3.44 -14.02 -3.53
N GLN A 173 4.77 -14.05 -3.41
CA GLN A 173 5.57 -15.24 -3.68
C GLN A 173 5.25 -16.40 -2.72
N ALA A 174 5.09 -16.10 -1.42
CA ALA A 174 4.75 -17.10 -0.42
C ALA A 174 3.34 -17.68 -0.66
N ALA A 175 2.37 -16.83 -1.02
CA ALA A 175 1.02 -17.24 -1.34
C ALA A 175 0.95 -18.10 -2.60
N THR A 176 1.69 -17.73 -3.65
CA THR A 176 1.78 -18.51 -4.89
C THR A 176 2.32 -19.92 -4.61
N ALA A 177 3.40 -20.02 -3.84
CA ALA A 177 3.98 -21.31 -3.47
C ALA A 177 3.03 -22.14 -2.59
N ALA A 178 2.36 -21.51 -1.61
CA ALA A 178 1.39 -22.20 -0.76
C ALA A 178 0.17 -22.69 -1.56
N LYS A 179 -0.30 -21.89 -2.53
CA LYS A 179 -1.39 -22.29 -3.44
C LYS A 179 -1.02 -23.47 -4.34
N GLN A 180 0.20 -23.45 -4.89
CA GLN A 180 0.73 -24.59 -5.67
C GLN A 180 0.83 -25.88 -4.83
N ALA A 181 1.17 -25.74 -3.54
CA ALA A 181 1.20 -26.86 -2.59
C ALA A 181 -0.19 -27.27 -2.07
N GLY A 182 -1.27 -26.59 -2.46
CA GLY A 182 -2.63 -26.85 -1.95
C GLY A 182 -2.80 -26.51 -0.46
N LYS A 183 -1.92 -25.65 0.09
CA LYS A 183 -1.83 -25.32 1.53
C LYS A 183 -1.91 -23.83 1.81
N LEU A 184 -2.63 -23.06 1.00
CA LEU A 184 -2.91 -21.66 1.31
C LEU A 184 -4.03 -21.60 2.37
N PRO A 185 -3.78 -21.03 3.57
CA PRO A 185 -4.79 -20.99 4.62
C PRO A 185 -6.02 -20.16 4.23
N ALA A 186 -7.17 -20.50 4.80
CA ALA A 186 -8.41 -19.76 4.57
C ALA A 186 -8.26 -18.29 4.99
N GLY A 187 -8.79 -17.36 4.19
CA GLY A 187 -8.66 -15.91 4.43
C GLY A 187 -7.38 -15.27 3.89
N MET A 188 -6.33 -16.04 3.59
CA MET A 188 -5.08 -15.49 3.02
C MET A 188 -5.27 -14.91 1.62
N GLU A 189 -6.20 -15.42 0.82
CA GLU A 189 -6.48 -14.84 -0.50
C GLU A 189 -6.93 -13.38 -0.41
N ARG A 190 -7.72 -13.02 0.61
CA ARG A 190 -8.14 -11.63 0.85
C ARG A 190 -6.95 -10.76 1.27
N LEU A 191 -6.07 -11.29 2.14
CA LEU A 191 -4.83 -10.63 2.52
C LEU A 191 -3.94 -10.38 1.30
N VAL A 192 -3.66 -11.44 0.52
CA VAL A 192 -2.82 -11.36 -0.69
C VAL A 192 -3.39 -10.34 -1.67
N ARG A 193 -4.70 -10.36 -1.92
CA ARG A 193 -5.36 -9.36 -2.76
C ARG A 193 -5.17 -7.94 -2.20
N ARG A 194 -5.35 -7.73 -0.90
CA ARG A 194 -5.17 -6.42 -0.25
C ARG A 194 -3.73 -5.92 -0.36
N VAL A 195 -2.77 -6.80 -0.17
CA VAL A 195 -1.33 -6.49 -0.21
C VAL A 195 -0.84 -6.33 -1.65
N SER A 196 -1.32 -7.18 -2.59
CA SER A 196 -1.00 -7.08 -4.03
C SER A 196 -1.64 -5.88 -4.71
N MET A 197 -2.80 -5.44 -4.22
CA MET A 197 -3.39 -4.15 -4.57
C MET A 197 -2.61 -3.01 -3.88
N GLY A 198 -1.29 -3.17 -3.75
CA GLY A 198 -0.41 -2.10 -3.34
C GLY A 198 -0.84 -0.84 -4.05
N ARG A 199 -0.84 0.29 -3.37
CA ARG A 199 -1.01 1.59 -4.02
C ARG A 199 0.03 1.62 -5.12
N VAL A 200 -0.41 1.28 -6.33
CA VAL A 200 0.38 1.53 -7.52
C VAL A 200 0.69 3.01 -7.43
N ASP A 201 1.97 3.36 -7.26
CA ASP A 201 2.37 4.75 -7.37
C ASP A 201 2.15 5.15 -8.83
N TRP A 202 0.89 5.53 -9.11
CA TRP A 202 0.45 5.93 -10.43
C TRP A 202 1.33 7.07 -10.98
N ARG A 203 1.93 7.89 -10.10
CA ARG A 203 2.85 8.95 -10.50
C ARG A 203 4.14 8.38 -11.09
N SER A 204 4.70 7.35 -10.46
CA SER A 204 5.86 6.64 -11.00
C SER A 204 5.53 5.91 -12.29
N LEU A 205 4.36 5.26 -12.38
CA LEU A 205 3.90 4.65 -13.62
C LEU A 205 3.65 5.69 -14.72
N LEU A 206 3.00 6.80 -14.38
CA LEU A 206 2.79 7.90 -15.32
C LEU A 206 4.13 8.45 -15.81
N ARG A 207 5.07 8.74 -14.91
CA ARG A 207 6.42 9.19 -15.28
C ARG A 207 7.15 8.16 -16.15
N GLN A 208 7.06 6.89 -15.81
CA GLN A 208 7.66 5.82 -16.61
C GLN A 208 7.03 5.74 -18.01
N PHE A 209 5.71 5.78 -18.10
CA PHE A 209 4.96 5.82 -19.37
C PHE A 209 5.38 7.04 -20.20
N LEU A 210 5.38 8.22 -19.61
CA LEU A 210 5.75 9.46 -20.29
C LEU A 210 7.23 9.49 -20.69
N ASN A 211 8.12 8.89 -19.91
CA ASN A 211 9.53 8.71 -20.29
C ASN A 211 9.68 7.71 -21.43
N GLN A 212 8.91 6.65 -21.49
CA GLN A 212 8.90 5.70 -22.60
C GLN A 212 8.39 6.36 -23.89
N VAL A 213 7.36 7.19 -23.80
CA VAL A 213 6.85 7.97 -24.94
C VAL A 213 7.87 9.04 -25.36
N ARG A 214 8.62 9.65 -24.42
CA ARG A 214 9.71 10.59 -24.74
C ARG A 214 10.95 9.93 -25.36
N ALA A 215 11.22 8.68 -25.05
CA ALA A 215 12.39 7.93 -25.54
C ALA A 215 12.22 7.42 -26.97
N SER A 216 11.49 8.09 -27.79
CA SER A 216 11.10 7.65 -29.10
C SER A 216 11.98 8.17 -30.21
N ASP A 217 12.07 7.38 -31.17
CA ASP A 217 12.61 7.38 -32.52
C ASP A 217 13.41 8.61 -32.98
N TYR A 218 14.68 8.32 -33.28
CA TYR A 218 15.48 9.16 -34.17
C TYR A 218 14.87 9.13 -35.56
N SER A 219 14.37 10.29 -36.04
CA SER A 219 13.84 10.43 -37.37
C SER A 219 14.87 11.10 -38.31
N TRP A 220 15.12 10.46 -39.42
CA TRP A 220 15.93 11.01 -40.52
C TRP A 220 15.11 11.90 -41.48
N SER A 221 13.79 11.95 -41.35
CA SER A 221 12.93 12.74 -42.24
C SER A 221 13.13 14.24 -42.08
N ARG A 222 13.63 14.72 -40.96
CA ARG A 222 14.07 16.10 -40.74
C ARG A 222 15.37 16.06 -39.89
N PRO A 223 16.54 16.14 -40.53
CA PRO A 223 17.81 16.11 -39.80
C PRO A 223 17.97 17.33 -38.89
N SER A 224 18.69 17.12 -37.76
CA SER A 224 18.96 18.18 -36.81
C SER A 224 19.74 19.31 -37.44
N ARG A 225 19.16 20.53 -37.46
CA ARG A 225 19.81 21.71 -38.04
C ARG A 225 21.02 22.21 -37.24
N ARG A 226 21.21 21.71 -36.04
CA ARG A 226 22.24 22.19 -35.09
C ARG A 226 23.67 21.90 -35.54
N HIS A 227 23.87 20.87 -36.38
CA HIS A 227 25.19 20.41 -36.81
C HIS A 227 25.38 20.40 -38.34
N ILE A 228 24.40 20.90 -39.08
CA ILE A 228 24.48 20.99 -40.56
C ILE A 228 25.63 21.91 -40.98
N SER A 229 25.85 23.00 -40.25
CA SER A 229 26.96 23.94 -40.54
C SER A 229 28.35 23.29 -40.35
N SER A 230 28.43 22.23 -39.59
CA SER A 230 29.67 21.43 -39.38
C SER A 230 29.78 20.24 -40.30
N GLY A 231 28.89 20.13 -41.32
CA GLY A 231 28.88 19.01 -42.25
C GLY A 231 28.37 17.69 -41.69
N LEU A 232 27.84 17.69 -40.47
CA LEU A 232 27.29 16.51 -39.79
C LEU A 232 25.76 16.48 -39.95
N ILE A 233 25.26 15.47 -40.64
CA ILE A 233 23.83 15.22 -40.76
C ILE A 233 23.49 14.19 -39.67
N LEU A 234 22.85 14.65 -38.58
CA LEU A 234 22.41 13.81 -37.46
C LEU A 234 20.88 13.71 -37.51
N PRO A 235 20.31 12.56 -37.11
CA PRO A 235 18.87 12.44 -36.97
C PRO A 235 18.36 13.42 -35.92
N SER A 236 17.17 13.97 -36.11
CA SER A 236 16.51 14.72 -35.05
C SER A 236 15.77 13.74 -34.12
N MET A 237 15.80 14.02 -32.84
CA MET A 237 14.83 13.41 -31.92
C MET A 237 13.46 13.98 -32.24
N ARG A 238 12.56 13.14 -32.67
CA ARG A 238 11.15 13.48 -32.75
C ARG A 238 10.61 13.23 -31.36
N SER A 239 10.18 14.26 -30.63
CA SER A 239 9.29 14.02 -29.51
C SER A 239 8.03 13.43 -30.10
N ILE A 240 7.73 12.19 -29.83
CA ILE A 240 6.38 11.67 -30.01
C ILE A 240 5.57 12.48 -28.99
N GLU A 241 4.58 13.19 -29.45
CA GLU A 241 3.60 13.84 -28.62
C GLU A 241 3.05 12.77 -27.69
N ALA A 242 2.95 13.08 -26.39
CA ALA A 242 2.58 12.10 -25.36
C ALA A 242 1.16 11.52 -25.58
N GLY A 243 0.51 11.89 -26.67
CA GLY A 243 -0.87 11.56 -26.98
C GLY A 243 -1.83 12.23 -25.99
N LEU A 244 -3.10 12.14 -26.26
CA LEU A 244 -4.14 12.69 -25.40
C LEU A 244 -4.17 11.97 -24.04
N ILE A 245 -4.10 12.71 -22.95
CA ILE A 245 -4.28 12.20 -21.60
C ILE A 245 -5.65 12.66 -21.07
N VAL A 246 -6.46 11.73 -20.62
CA VAL A 246 -7.77 12.04 -20.05
C VAL A 246 -7.72 11.86 -18.53
N PHE A 247 -8.04 12.93 -17.80
CA PHE A 247 -8.26 12.91 -16.35
C PHE A 247 -9.74 13.07 -16.07
N ALA A 248 -10.31 12.11 -15.36
CA ALA A 248 -11.70 12.15 -14.95
C ALA A 248 -11.78 12.24 -13.42
N PHE A 249 -12.38 13.32 -12.93
CA PHE A 249 -12.56 13.63 -11.51
C PHE A 249 -13.96 13.27 -11.09
N ASP A 250 -14.06 12.49 -10.00
CA ASP A 250 -15.33 12.24 -9.33
C ASP A 250 -15.75 13.52 -8.56
N THR A 251 -16.86 14.10 -8.98
CA THR A 251 -17.45 15.30 -8.35
C THR A 251 -18.77 14.98 -7.65
N SER A 252 -18.97 13.70 -7.28
CA SER A 252 -20.16 13.25 -6.54
C SER A 252 -20.30 13.94 -5.18
N GLY A 253 -21.49 13.89 -4.60
CA GLY A 253 -21.80 14.58 -3.33
C GLY A 253 -21.00 14.10 -2.11
N SER A 254 -20.31 12.94 -2.19
CA SER A 254 -19.37 12.47 -1.17
C SER A 254 -18.02 13.17 -1.23
N MET A 255 -17.70 13.85 -2.35
CA MET A 255 -16.45 14.56 -2.58
C MET A 255 -16.55 15.98 -2.03
N ASN A 256 -15.70 16.31 -1.07
CA ASN A 256 -15.60 17.67 -0.57
C ASN A 256 -14.48 18.46 -1.27
N GLU A 257 -14.56 19.77 -1.24
CA GLU A 257 -13.62 20.67 -1.90
C GLU A 257 -12.13 20.42 -1.56
N PRO A 258 -11.73 20.12 -0.30
CA PRO A 258 -10.35 19.78 0.02
C PRO A 258 -9.84 18.50 -0.66
N ILE A 259 -10.70 17.51 -0.87
CA ILE A 259 -10.33 16.25 -1.56
C ILE A 259 -10.12 16.53 -3.05
N LEU A 260 -11.01 17.29 -3.65
CA LEU A 260 -10.91 17.67 -5.06
C LEU A 260 -9.65 18.51 -5.33
N LYS A 261 -9.37 19.49 -4.48
CA LYS A 261 -8.14 20.29 -4.55
C LYS A 261 -6.87 19.44 -4.40
N ALA A 262 -6.87 18.49 -3.47
CA ALA A 262 -5.73 17.58 -3.30
C ALA A 262 -5.51 16.67 -4.52
N SER A 263 -6.58 16.11 -5.09
CA SER A 263 -6.51 15.28 -6.30
C SER A 263 -6.02 16.09 -7.50
N TRP A 264 -6.47 17.34 -7.61
CA TRP A 264 -6.01 18.26 -8.65
C TRP A 264 -4.52 18.59 -8.49
N ALA A 265 -4.08 19.00 -7.30
CA ALA A 265 -2.68 19.30 -7.01
C ALA A 265 -1.76 18.10 -7.34
N GLU A 266 -2.23 16.88 -7.12
CA GLU A 266 -1.50 15.66 -7.52
C GLU A 266 -1.36 15.53 -9.04
N CYS A 267 -2.40 15.83 -9.80
CA CYS A 267 -2.37 15.79 -11.26
C CYS A 267 -1.44 16.87 -11.82
N VAL A 268 -1.54 18.10 -11.32
CA VAL A 268 -0.65 19.22 -11.69
C VAL A 268 0.81 18.83 -11.47
N SER A 269 1.15 18.38 -10.27
CA SER A 269 2.53 17.95 -9.92
C SER A 269 3.07 16.83 -10.81
N ALA A 270 2.20 15.95 -11.30
CA ALA A 270 2.62 14.84 -12.17
C ALA A 270 2.89 15.28 -13.62
N LEU A 271 2.23 16.33 -14.08
CA LEU A 271 2.25 16.78 -15.48
C LEU A 271 3.06 18.07 -15.72
N GLU A 272 3.45 18.77 -14.64
CA GLU A 272 4.08 20.09 -14.72
C GLU A 272 5.31 20.14 -15.64
N ASP A 273 6.11 19.06 -15.63
CA ASP A 273 7.33 18.95 -16.44
C ASP A 273 7.07 18.60 -17.93
N ILE A 274 5.87 18.10 -18.26
CA ILE A 274 5.63 17.43 -19.56
C ILE A 274 4.64 18.22 -20.39
N ARG A 275 3.64 18.83 -19.75
CA ARG A 275 2.57 19.62 -20.40
C ARG A 275 2.00 18.94 -21.64
N PRO A 276 1.42 17.74 -21.50
CA PRO A 276 0.80 17.01 -22.61
C PRO A 276 -0.53 17.64 -22.99
N GLU A 277 -1.05 17.25 -24.15
CA GLU A 277 -2.46 17.45 -24.46
C GLU A 277 -3.32 16.69 -23.44
N ALA A 278 -4.29 17.36 -22.82
CA ALA A 278 -5.11 16.74 -21.79
C ALA A 278 -6.58 17.17 -21.85
N GLU A 279 -7.48 16.21 -21.56
CA GLU A 279 -8.90 16.44 -21.31
C GLU A 279 -9.20 16.23 -19.83
N LEU A 280 -9.79 17.23 -19.21
CA LEU A 280 -10.15 17.25 -17.80
C LEU A 280 -11.66 17.10 -17.70
N ILE A 281 -12.13 15.92 -17.31
CA ILE A 281 -13.56 15.59 -17.23
C ILE A 281 -14.01 15.61 -15.77
N MET A 282 -14.97 16.46 -15.45
CA MET A 282 -15.68 16.47 -14.17
C MET A 282 -16.96 15.66 -14.33
N CYS A 283 -17.10 14.60 -13.55
CA CYS A 283 -18.22 13.67 -13.66
C CYS A 283 -18.77 13.27 -12.29
N ASP A 284 -20.09 13.27 -12.16
CA ASP A 284 -20.81 12.63 -11.06
C ASP A 284 -21.66 11.47 -11.61
N ALA A 285 -22.97 11.60 -11.68
CA ALA A 285 -23.86 10.69 -12.43
C ALA A 285 -23.91 11.04 -13.93
N LYS A 286 -23.34 12.17 -14.35
CA LYS A 286 -23.20 12.63 -15.75
C LYS A 286 -21.88 13.41 -15.87
N VAL A 287 -21.42 13.61 -17.12
CA VAL A 287 -20.35 14.57 -17.41
C VAL A 287 -20.89 15.98 -17.17
N GLN A 288 -20.33 16.67 -16.18
CA GLN A 288 -20.73 18.04 -15.81
C GLN A 288 -19.95 19.08 -16.60
N ARG A 289 -18.67 18.82 -16.83
CA ARG A 289 -17.76 19.72 -17.53
C ARG A 289 -16.60 18.97 -18.15
N VAL A 290 -16.09 19.48 -19.25
CA VAL A 290 -14.86 19.05 -19.92
C VAL A 290 -14.04 20.29 -20.23
N ASP A 291 -12.78 20.30 -19.81
CA ASP A 291 -11.82 21.35 -20.12
C ASP A 291 -10.67 20.73 -20.93
N HIS A 292 -10.39 21.34 -22.10
CA HIS A 292 -9.27 20.95 -22.93
C HIS A 292 -8.02 21.78 -22.60
N VAL A 293 -6.87 21.12 -22.57
CA VAL A 293 -5.56 21.74 -22.36
C VAL A 293 -4.67 21.42 -23.54
N GLU A 294 -4.24 22.46 -24.25
CA GLU A 294 -3.33 22.32 -25.40
C GLU A 294 -1.93 21.86 -24.98
N PRO A 295 -1.21 21.15 -25.86
CA PRO A 295 0.15 20.72 -25.59
C PRO A 295 1.09 21.91 -25.31
N GLY A 296 1.74 21.92 -24.16
CA GLY A 296 2.66 22.96 -23.74
C GLY A 296 2.05 24.06 -22.89
N ASP A 297 0.73 24.13 -22.80
CA ASP A 297 0.05 25.08 -21.93
C ASP A 297 0.19 24.70 -20.45
N PRO A 298 0.24 25.69 -19.55
CA PRO A 298 0.18 25.40 -18.12
C PRO A 298 -1.20 24.89 -17.76
N LEU A 299 -1.23 23.90 -16.87
CA LEU A 299 -2.49 23.46 -16.27
C LEU A 299 -3.10 24.59 -15.44
N PRO A 300 -4.44 24.72 -15.39
CA PRO A 300 -5.09 25.74 -14.57
C PRO A 300 -4.72 25.61 -13.10
N ASP A 301 -4.44 26.71 -12.42
CA ASP A 301 -4.12 26.72 -10.99
C ASP A 301 -5.26 26.21 -10.14
N GLU A 302 -6.51 26.53 -10.54
CA GLU A 302 -7.73 26.07 -9.91
C GLU A 302 -8.71 25.53 -10.94
N LEU A 303 -9.33 24.40 -10.64
CA LEU A 303 -10.43 23.85 -11.42
C LEU A 303 -11.77 24.15 -10.73
N ASN A 304 -12.69 24.71 -11.51
CA ASN A 304 -14.09 24.74 -11.08
C ASN A 304 -14.69 23.35 -11.31
N MET A 305 -14.94 22.63 -10.22
CA MET A 305 -15.43 21.25 -10.23
C MET A 305 -16.91 21.19 -9.83
N PRO A 306 -17.85 21.48 -10.75
CA PRO A 306 -19.26 21.35 -10.48
C PRO A 306 -19.64 19.89 -10.27
N GLY A 307 -20.60 19.62 -9.37
CA GLY A 307 -21.10 18.28 -9.10
C GLY A 307 -22.01 18.25 -7.88
N GLY A 308 -22.17 17.09 -7.28
CA GLY A 308 -23.01 16.88 -6.09
C GLY A 308 -24.04 15.77 -6.25
N GLY A 309 -24.05 15.10 -7.41
CA GLY A 309 -24.90 13.94 -7.70
C GLY A 309 -24.37 12.61 -7.17
N GLY A 310 -24.88 11.51 -7.71
CA GLY A 310 -24.35 10.16 -7.47
C GLY A 310 -23.06 9.92 -8.24
N THR A 311 -22.44 8.74 -8.04
CA THR A 311 -21.21 8.34 -8.74
C THR A 311 -21.54 7.35 -9.85
N ASP A 312 -21.30 7.73 -11.10
CA ASP A 312 -21.35 6.85 -12.27
C ASP A 312 -20.27 7.27 -13.29
N PHE A 313 -19.35 6.36 -13.60
CA PHE A 313 -18.26 6.63 -14.54
C PHE A 313 -18.57 6.20 -15.99
N ARG A 314 -19.70 5.56 -16.28
CA ARG A 314 -20.08 5.17 -17.63
C ARG A 314 -20.14 6.35 -18.60
N PRO A 315 -20.69 7.53 -18.22
CA PRO A 315 -20.74 8.68 -19.10
C PRO A 315 -19.38 9.19 -19.59
N ILE A 316 -18.29 8.90 -18.86
CA ILE A 316 -16.93 9.24 -19.28
C ILE A 316 -16.53 8.43 -20.51
N PHE A 317 -16.79 7.12 -20.50
CA PHE A 317 -16.47 6.24 -21.63
C PHE A 317 -17.35 6.55 -22.83
N GLU A 318 -18.65 6.80 -22.62
CA GLU A 318 -19.56 7.24 -23.68
C GLU A 318 -19.10 8.56 -24.32
N ARG A 319 -18.57 9.48 -23.51
CA ARG A 319 -18.01 10.73 -24.01
C ARG A 319 -16.76 10.51 -24.84
N ILE A 320 -15.83 9.69 -24.37
CA ILE A 320 -14.60 9.33 -25.10
C ILE A 320 -14.95 8.72 -26.46
N GLU A 321 -15.92 7.82 -26.51
CA GLU A 321 -16.37 7.18 -27.75
C GLU A 321 -17.07 8.18 -28.68
N SER A 322 -17.95 9.03 -28.17
CA SER A 322 -18.71 10.00 -28.97
C SER A 322 -17.85 11.07 -29.61
N GLU A 323 -16.78 11.48 -28.93
CA GLU A 323 -15.81 12.44 -29.46
C GLU A 323 -14.72 11.79 -30.34
N GLY A 324 -14.70 10.45 -30.42
CA GLY A 324 -13.69 9.70 -31.15
C GLY A 324 -12.29 9.84 -30.57
N TRP A 325 -12.19 10.13 -29.27
CA TRP A 325 -10.90 10.26 -28.60
C TRP A 325 -10.20 8.91 -28.49
N SER A 326 -8.89 8.90 -28.69
CA SER A 326 -8.04 7.74 -28.48
C SER A 326 -6.98 8.08 -27.41
N PRO A 327 -7.37 8.13 -26.13
CA PRO A 327 -6.46 8.54 -25.08
C PRO A 327 -5.33 7.53 -24.92
N ALA A 328 -4.10 8.02 -24.86
CA ALA A 328 -2.92 7.23 -24.52
C ALA A 328 -2.94 6.80 -23.05
N LEU A 329 -3.60 7.61 -22.20
CA LEU A 329 -3.83 7.33 -20.79
C LEU A 329 -5.20 7.87 -20.36
N LEU A 330 -5.97 7.04 -19.66
CA LEU A 330 -7.16 7.45 -18.92
C LEU A 330 -6.92 7.28 -17.43
N ARG A 331 -6.98 8.37 -16.67
CA ARG A 331 -6.88 8.36 -15.20
C ARG A 331 -8.22 8.71 -14.59
N LEU A 332 -8.85 7.74 -13.93
CA LEU A 332 -9.99 7.99 -13.06
C LEU A 332 -9.47 8.43 -11.68
N CYS A 333 -9.95 9.55 -11.20
CA CYS A 333 -9.66 10.10 -9.87
C CYS A 333 -10.90 9.92 -8.99
N PRO A 334 -11.16 8.68 -8.52
CA PRO A 334 -12.27 8.41 -7.61
C PRO A 334 -11.98 9.03 -6.25
N GLU A 335 -12.97 8.98 -5.35
CA GLU A 335 -12.81 9.40 -3.96
C GLU A 335 -11.46 8.92 -3.39
N ALA A 336 -10.49 9.84 -3.31
CA ALA A 336 -9.35 9.61 -2.47
C ALA A 336 -9.92 9.57 -1.05
N ARG A 337 -9.95 8.39 -0.41
CA ARG A 337 -10.26 8.30 1.01
C ARG A 337 -9.18 9.06 1.78
N LEU A 338 -9.22 10.38 1.68
CA LEU A 338 -8.54 11.25 2.62
C LEU A 338 -9.17 10.96 3.97
N ARG A 339 -8.40 10.31 4.83
CA ARG A 339 -8.76 10.09 6.22
C ARG A 339 -9.22 11.44 6.78
N ARG A 340 -10.45 11.48 7.26
CA ARG A 340 -10.92 12.60 8.07
C ARG A 340 -9.93 12.73 9.24
N GLY A 341 -9.15 13.78 9.22
CA GLY A 341 -8.51 14.26 10.44
C GLY A 341 -9.61 14.53 11.47
N PRO A 342 -9.32 14.48 12.77
CA PRO A 342 -10.28 14.83 13.79
C PRO A 342 -10.78 16.25 13.49
N GLY A 343 -12.08 16.38 13.28
CA GLY A 343 -12.71 17.68 13.20
C GLY A 343 -12.43 18.46 14.49
N PRO A 344 -12.36 19.78 14.43
CA PRO A 344 -12.20 20.56 15.64
C PRO A 344 -13.36 20.26 16.57
N CYS A 345 -13.05 19.89 17.82
CA CYS A 345 -14.01 19.84 18.89
C CYS A 345 -14.68 21.22 19.03
N GLY A 346 -15.95 21.29 18.76
CA GLY A 346 -16.83 22.36 19.18
C GLY A 346 -17.57 21.92 20.44
#